data_853dd7064ff65b6bdae66478e123bd0d
#
_entry.id   853dd7064ff65b6bdae66478e123bd0d
#
_cell.length_a   1.000
_cell.length_b   1.000
_cell.length_c   1.000
_cell.angle_alpha   90.00
_cell.angle_beta   90.00
_cell.angle_gamma   90.00
#
_symmetry.space_group_name_H-M   'P 1'
#
loop_
_entity.id
_entity.type
_entity.pdbx_description
1 polymer ?
#
loop_
_entity_poly.entity_id
_entity_poly.type
_entity_poly.pdbx_seq_one_letter_code
_entity_poly.pdbx_strand_id
1 'polypeptide(L)'
;MSDSKDMHINESILSDEIREDLKKNRTNHMEYLPDMEVLESDIQQKVIDAMNNYDYDKYTAKDVLNAINKSNRTPEDFAALLSPAALPYLEQMAEAAKDEKERHFGNSICFFTPIYIANYCENYCIYCGFNCHNKIKRAKLNAQEIEEEMEAIARSGLQEILILTGESKKMSSVEYIGEACKIARKYFKVVGLEVYPMNSDEYAYLHKCGADSVSYTHLRAHETLANL
;
A
#
# COMPACT_ATOMS: atom_id res chain seq x y z
N MET A 1 12.55 27.39 -16.02
CA MET A 1 12.00 26.43 -17.02
C MET A 1 13.08 25.39 -17.24
N SER A 2 13.05 24.29 -16.50
CA SER A 2 13.98 23.17 -16.64
C SER A 2 13.19 21.94 -17.07
N ASP A 3 13.58 21.39 -18.20
CA ASP A 3 12.98 20.23 -18.84
C ASP A 3 12.86 19.05 -17.87
N SER A 4 11.63 18.71 -17.52
CA SER A 4 11.29 17.39 -17.00
C SER A 4 11.36 16.38 -18.15
N LYS A 5 12.53 15.77 -18.37
CA LYS A 5 12.62 14.61 -19.26
C LYS A 5 11.95 13.44 -18.55
N ASP A 6 10.83 13.04 -19.13
CA ASP A 6 10.09 11.83 -18.81
C ASP A 6 11.04 10.62 -18.76
N MET A 7 11.27 10.09 -17.56
CA MET A 7 11.93 8.81 -17.38
C MET A 7 10.90 7.68 -17.51
N HIS A 8 10.42 7.44 -18.72
CA HIS A 8 9.84 6.15 -19.04
C HIS A 8 10.97 5.13 -19.11
N ILE A 9 11.07 4.27 -18.10
CA ILE A 9 11.92 3.08 -18.17
C ILE A 9 11.25 2.16 -19.18
N ASN A 10 11.79 2.16 -20.38
CA ASN A 10 11.33 1.28 -21.44
C ASN A 10 11.84 -0.14 -21.11
N GLU A 11 10.95 -1.11 -20.90
CA GLU A 11 11.29 -2.52 -20.64
C GLU A 11 12.24 -3.14 -21.69
N SER A 12 12.30 -2.54 -22.88
CA SER A 12 13.23 -2.94 -23.94
C SER A 12 14.69 -2.64 -23.66
N ILE A 13 15.03 -1.93 -22.56
CA ILE A 13 16.41 -1.48 -22.26
C ILE A 13 17.09 -2.40 -21.22
N LEU A 14 16.35 -3.27 -20.53
CA LEU A 14 16.95 -4.23 -19.61
C LEU A 14 17.58 -5.36 -20.43
N SER A 15 18.89 -5.58 -20.26
CA SER A 15 19.57 -6.72 -20.86
C SER A 15 18.94 -8.03 -20.36
N ASP A 16 18.99 -9.08 -21.17
CA ASP A 16 18.46 -10.39 -20.80
C ASP A 16 19.13 -10.94 -19.51
N GLU A 17 20.40 -10.59 -19.28
CA GLU A 17 21.14 -10.92 -18.04
C GLU A 17 20.49 -10.25 -16.80
N ILE A 18 20.12 -8.99 -16.89
CA ILE A 18 19.44 -8.29 -15.80
C ILE A 18 18.06 -8.88 -15.56
N ARG A 19 17.33 -9.24 -16.62
CA ARG A 19 16.02 -9.90 -16.51
C ARG A 19 16.12 -11.29 -15.85
N GLU A 20 17.16 -12.06 -16.20
CA GLU A 20 17.45 -13.37 -15.61
C GLU A 20 17.83 -13.25 -14.14
N ASP A 21 18.68 -12.25 -13.80
CA ASP A 21 19.09 -11.99 -12.41
C ASP A 21 17.90 -11.53 -11.55
N LEU A 22 17.04 -10.67 -12.08
CA LEU A 22 15.79 -10.26 -11.44
C LEU A 22 14.85 -11.44 -11.21
N LYS A 23 14.79 -12.41 -12.13
CA LYS A 23 14.00 -13.63 -11.95
C LYS A 23 14.57 -14.56 -10.89
N LYS A 24 15.89 -14.71 -10.81
CA LYS A 24 16.57 -15.58 -9.85
C LYS A 24 16.51 -15.04 -8.42
N ASN A 25 16.56 -13.71 -8.27
CA ASN A 25 16.58 -13.04 -6.97
C ASN A 25 15.18 -12.58 -6.54
N ARG A 26 14.15 -13.12 -7.15
CA ARG A 26 12.76 -12.82 -6.81
C ARG A 26 12.47 -13.26 -5.38
N THR A 27 12.14 -12.31 -4.50
CA THR A 27 11.57 -12.64 -3.19
C THR A 27 10.21 -13.29 -3.41
N ASN A 28 10.03 -14.51 -2.90
CA ASN A 28 8.71 -15.12 -2.87
C ASN A 28 7.90 -14.48 -1.73
N HIS A 29 7.00 -13.57 -2.07
CA HIS A 29 6.18 -12.88 -1.09
C HIS A 29 5.10 -13.76 -0.44
N MET A 30 4.97 -15.00 -0.90
CA MET A 30 4.11 -16.01 -0.30
C MET A 30 4.85 -16.79 0.81
N GLU A 31 6.13 -16.54 1.00
CA GLU A 31 6.94 -17.12 2.06
C GLU A 31 7.28 -16.07 3.12
N TYR A 32 7.28 -16.49 4.37
CA TYR A 32 7.74 -15.64 5.46
C TYR A 32 9.25 -15.43 5.34
N LEU A 33 9.68 -14.17 5.51
CA LEU A 33 11.10 -13.87 5.62
C LEU A 33 11.67 -14.43 6.93
N PRO A 34 12.99 -14.71 7.02
CA PRO A 34 13.62 -15.05 8.29
C PRO A 34 13.25 -14.02 9.37
N ASP A 35 13.02 -14.48 10.57
CA ASP A 35 12.65 -13.68 11.74
C ASP A 35 11.27 -13.01 11.69
N MET A 36 10.44 -13.30 10.68
CA MET A 36 9.04 -12.87 10.68
C MET A 36 8.16 -13.84 11.46
N GLU A 37 7.20 -13.28 12.19
CA GLU A 37 6.13 -13.99 12.87
C GLU A 37 5.30 -14.79 11.85
N VAL A 38 5.17 -16.09 12.08
CA VAL A 38 4.34 -16.96 11.24
C VAL A 38 2.93 -16.98 11.78
N LEU A 39 1.98 -16.49 10.99
CA LEU A 39 0.57 -16.57 11.32
C LEU A 39 -0.02 -17.86 10.76
N GLU A 40 -0.41 -18.79 11.64
CA GLU A 40 -1.15 -19.99 11.24
C GLU A 40 -2.55 -19.59 10.76
N SER A 41 -2.75 -19.60 9.43
CA SER A 41 -4.01 -19.23 8.81
C SER A 41 -4.21 -20.02 7.52
N ASP A 42 -5.45 -20.40 7.25
CA ASP A 42 -5.86 -21.05 6.00
C ASP A 42 -6.31 -20.02 4.92
N ILE A 43 -6.17 -18.70 5.21
CA ILE A 43 -6.66 -17.65 4.32
C ILE A 43 -6.00 -17.70 2.95
N GLN A 44 -4.70 -17.95 2.89
CA GLN A 44 -3.97 -18.06 1.64
C GLN A 44 -4.54 -19.17 0.74
N GLN A 45 -4.77 -20.36 1.31
CA GLN A 45 -5.35 -21.48 0.57
C GLN A 45 -6.77 -21.14 0.11
N LYS A 46 -7.57 -20.51 0.97
CA LYS A 46 -8.92 -20.07 0.60
C LYS A 46 -8.92 -19.06 -0.55
N VAL A 47 -7.96 -18.13 -0.57
CA VAL A 47 -7.81 -17.16 -1.68
C VAL A 47 -7.42 -17.88 -2.97
N ILE A 48 -6.44 -18.78 -2.92
CA ILE A 48 -6.00 -19.56 -4.08
C ILE A 48 -7.16 -20.41 -4.62
N ASP A 49 -7.90 -21.10 -3.75
CA ASP A 49 -9.05 -21.90 -4.14
C ASP A 49 -10.15 -21.05 -4.77
N ALA A 50 -10.41 -19.87 -4.21
CA ALA A 50 -11.38 -18.93 -4.77
C ALA A 50 -10.95 -18.41 -6.16
N MET A 51 -9.68 -18.09 -6.34
CA MET A 51 -9.13 -17.65 -7.63
C MET A 51 -9.23 -18.75 -8.70
N ASN A 52 -8.86 -19.99 -8.34
CA ASN A 52 -8.89 -21.13 -9.26
C ASN A 52 -10.30 -21.55 -9.65
N ASN A 53 -11.29 -21.28 -8.80
CA ASN A 53 -12.70 -21.63 -9.02
C ASN A 53 -13.54 -20.46 -9.52
N TYR A 54 -12.96 -19.27 -9.70
CA TYR A 54 -13.69 -18.11 -10.18
C TYR A 54 -14.02 -18.25 -11.66
N ASP A 55 -15.33 -18.31 -11.96
CA ASP A 55 -15.85 -18.35 -13.32
C ASP A 55 -16.59 -17.04 -13.60
N TYR A 56 -16.02 -16.23 -14.49
CA TYR A 56 -16.57 -14.91 -14.87
C TYR A 56 -17.92 -15.02 -15.56
N ASP A 57 -18.16 -16.09 -16.30
CA ASP A 57 -19.30 -16.26 -17.20
C ASP A 57 -20.53 -16.90 -16.47
N LYS A 58 -20.36 -17.38 -15.24
CA LYS A 58 -21.46 -18.02 -14.52
C LYS A 58 -22.52 -17.02 -14.03
N TYR A 59 -22.18 -15.73 -13.91
CA TYR A 59 -23.05 -14.73 -13.34
C TYR A 59 -24.01 -14.15 -14.37
N THR A 60 -25.23 -13.85 -13.91
CA THR A 60 -26.31 -13.27 -14.72
C THR A 60 -26.65 -11.87 -14.25
N ALA A 61 -27.41 -11.13 -15.08
CA ALA A 61 -27.97 -9.84 -14.70
C ALA A 61 -28.76 -9.89 -13.37
N LYS A 62 -29.44 -11.00 -13.09
CA LYS A 62 -30.19 -11.22 -11.85
C LYS A 62 -29.26 -11.27 -10.64
N ASP A 63 -28.12 -11.92 -10.75
CA ASP A 63 -27.14 -12.03 -9.66
C ASP A 63 -26.54 -10.65 -9.35
N VAL A 64 -26.21 -9.88 -10.38
CA VAL A 64 -25.72 -8.49 -10.25
C VAL A 64 -26.75 -7.60 -9.56
N LEU A 65 -28.00 -7.60 -10.03
CA LEU A 65 -29.06 -6.78 -9.43
C LEU A 65 -29.34 -7.19 -7.98
N ASN A 66 -29.32 -8.48 -7.67
CA ASN A 66 -29.45 -8.97 -6.31
C ASN A 66 -28.30 -8.46 -5.43
N ALA A 67 -27.06 -8.51 -5.93
CA ALA A 67 -25.89 -8.04 -5.20
C ALA A 67 -25.91 -6.52 -4.96
N ILE A 68 -26.36 -5.72 -5.93
CA ILE A 68 -26.53 -4.26 -5.79
C ILE A 68 -27.51 -3.94 -4.65
N ASN A 69 -28.64 -4.66 -4.61
CA ASN A 69 -29.74 -4.38 -3.67
C ASN A 69 -29.55 -4.97 -2.27
N LYS A 70 -28.50 -5.76 -2.02
CA LYS A 70 -28.20 -6.29 -0.69
C LYS A 70 -27.54 -5.26 0.21
N SER A 71 -27.96 -5.21 1.47
CA SER A 71 -27.27 -4.43 2.51
C SER A 71 -26.01 -5.12 3.04
N ASN A 72 -26.02 -6.45 3.14
CA ASN A 72 -24.88 -7.27 3.59
C ASN A 72 -24.42 -8.17 2.44
N ARG A 73 -23.40 -7.72 1.72
CA ARG A 73 -22.83 -8.43 0.58
C ARG A 73 -21.85 -9.51 1.04
N THR A 74 -21.90 -10.64 0.40
CA THR A 74 -20.94 -11.75 0.56
C THR A 74 -19.83 -11.65 -0.47
N PRO A 75 -18.72 -12.40 -0.34
CA PRO A 75 -17.71 -12.52 -1.40
C PRO A 75 -18.30 -12.96 -2.73
N GLU A 76 -19.31 -13.83 -2.74
CA GLU A 76 -19.98 -14.28 -3.97
C GLU A 76 -20.78 -13.14 -4.63
N ASP A 77 -21.45 -12.29 -3.84
CA ASP A 77 -22.10 -11.09 -4.38
C ASP A 77 -21.08 -10.13 -4.99
N PHE A 78 -19.90 -9.97 -4.35
CA PHE A 78 -18.83 -9.14 -4.88
C PHE A 78 -18.27 -9.72 -6.18
N ALA A 79 -18.09 -11.04 -6.26
CA ALA A 79 -17.67 -11.72 -7.49
C ALA A 79 -18.67 -11.48 -8.65
N ALA A 80 -19.98 -11.50 -8.39
CA ALA A 80 -20.99 -11.15 -9.39
C ALA A 80 -20.84 -9.69 -9.88
N LEU A 81 -20.53 -8.75 -8.98
CA LEU A 81 -20.31 -7.33 -9.33
C LEU A 81 -19.03 -7.11 -10.14
N LEU A 82 -18.04 -8.01 -10.06
CA LEU A 82 -16.83 -7.97 -10.86
C LEU A 82 -16.94 -8.69 -12.21
N SER A 83 -18.04 -9.40 -12.45
CA SER A 83 -18.26 -10.17 -13.67
C SER A 83 -18.62 -9.29 -14.89
N PRO A 84 -18.44 -9.79 -16.12
CA PRO A 84 -18.89 -9.08 -17.34
C PRO A 84 -20.40 -8.75 -17.32
N ALA A 85 -21.24 -9.55 -16.63
CA ALA A 85 -22.66 -9.29 -16.48
C ALA A 85 -22.98 -7.96 -15.74
N ALA A 86 -22.00 -7.42 -15.00
CA ALA A 86 -22.15 -6.15 -14.29
C ALA A 86 -21.98 -4.91 -15.16
N LEU A 87 -21.35 -5.02 -16.35
CA LEU A 87 -21.05 -3.87 -17.21
C LEU A 87 -22.28 -2.97 -17.51
N PRO A 88 -23.48 -3.49 -17.80
CA PRO A 88 -24.65 -2.64 -18.05
C PRO A 88 -25.16 -1.91 -16.79
N TYR A 89 -24.68 -2.27 -15.59
CA TYR A 89 -25.18 -1.79 -14.29
C TYR A 89 -24.16 -0.91 -13.56
N LEU A 90 -23.08 -0.46 -14.21
CA LEU A 90 -22.02 0.34 -13.58
C LEU A 90 -22.56 1.62 -12.93
N GLU A 91 -23.51 2.30 -13.55
CA GLU A 91 -24.11 3.51 -12.98
C GLU A 91 -24.90 3.19 -11.67
N GLN A 92 -25.68 2.10 -11.68
CA GLN A 92 -26.42 1.67 -10.49
C GLN A 92 -25.46 1.23 -9.36
N MET A 93 -24.34 0.59 -9.72
CA MET A 93 -23.28 0.25 -8.77
C MET A 93 -22.64 1.50 -8.17
N ALA A 94 -22.39 2.52 -9.00
CA ALA A 94 -21.82 3.79 -8.56
C ALA A 94 -22.77 4.54 -7.61
N GLU A 95 -24.07 4.57 -7.92
CA GLU A 95 -25.09 5.15 -7.04
C GLU A 95 -25.15 4.41 -5.68
N ALA A 96 -25.18 3.08 -5.70
CA ALA A 96 -25.17 2.27 -4.48
C ALA A 96 -23.89 2.48 -3.65
N ALA A 97 -22.73 2.60 -4.30
CA ALA A 97 -21.46 2.89 -3.63
C ALA A 97 -21.45 4.30 -3.01
N LYS A 98 -22.04 5.28 -3.71
CA LYS A 98 -22.22 6.64 -3.19
C LYS A 98 -23.09 6.64 -1.93
N ASP A 99 -24.24 5.95 -1.95
CA ASP A 99 -25.13 5.85 -0.80
C ASP A 99 -24.43 5.20 0.41
N GLU A 100 -23.64 4.13 0.18
CA GLU A 100 -22.83 3.51 1.22
C GLU A 100 -21.79 4.47 1.79
N LYS A 101 -21.09 5.19 0.93
CA LYS A 101 -20.11 6.21 1.33
C LYS A 101 -20.78 7.29 2.17
N GLU A 102 -21.92 7.81 1.73
CA GLU A 102 -22.63 8.89 2.43
C GLU A 102 -23.17 8.40 3.79
N ARG A 103 -23.64 7.15 3.88
CA ARG A 103 -24.12 6.55 5.12
C ARG A 103 -23.03 6.38 6.16
N HIS A 104 -21.83 5.98 5.74
CA HIS A 104 -20.73 5.65 6.66
C HIS A 104 -19.81 6.84 6.96
N PHE A 105 -19.59 7.72 6.00
CA PHE A 105 -18.59 8.79 6.08
C PHE A 105 -19.17 10.19 5.91
N GLY A 106 -20.42 10.31 5.49
CA GLY A 106 -21.04 11.60 5.19
C GLY A 106 -20.24 12.38 4.14
N ASN A 107 -20.06 13.68 4.40
CA ASN A 107 -19.26 14.58 3.56
C ASN A 107 -17.86 14.83 4.14
N SER A 108 -17.41 14.01 5.07
CA SER A 108 -16.08 14.13 5.64
C SER A 108 -15.01 13.75 4.62
N ILE A 109 -13.95 14.55 4.58
CA ILE A 109 -12.76 14.33 3.74
C ILE A 109 -11.54 14.40 4.65
N CYS A 110 -10.70 13.36 4.62
CA CYS A 110 -9.41 13.34 5.28
C CYS A 110 -8.37 13.99 4.36
N PHE A 111 -7.68 15.01 4.86
CA PHE A 111 -6.54 15.62 4.19
C PHE A 111 -5.28 15.27 4.95
N PHE A 112 -4.37 14.60 4.27
CA PHE A 112 -3.05 14.26 4.80
C PHE A 112 -1.98 14.55 3.75
N THR A 113 -0.72 14.59 4.18
CA THR A 113 0.42 14.66 3.28
C THR A 113 1.46 13.61 3.67
N PRO A 114 2.17 13.03 2.69
CA PRO A 114 3.29 12.13 2.96
C PRO A 114 4.54 12.92 3.37
N ILE A 115 5.34 12.30 4.26
CA ILE A 115 6.72 12.69 4.53
C ILE A 115 7.63 11.48 4.35
N TYR A 116 8.63 11.60 3.48
CA TYR A 116 9.63 10.57 3.24
C TYR A 116 10.83 10.79 4.15
N ILE A 117 10.90 10.07 5.26
CA ILE A 117 12.01 10.22 6.22
C ILE A 117 13.28 9.48 5.80
N ALA A 118 13.15 8.44 4.95
CA ALA A 118 14.28 7.74 4.34
C ALA A 118 13.86 7.08 3.02
N ASN A 119 14.77 7.10 2.02
CA ASN A 119 14.51 6.49 0.70
C ASN A 119 15.45 5.32 0.38
N TYR A 120 16.12 4.75 1.37
CA TYR A 120 16.87 3.51 1.23
C TYR A 120 15.88 2.35 1.12
N CYS A 121 16.02 1.55 0.05
CA CYS A 121 15.16 0.40 -0.21
C CYS A 121 15.98 -0.76 -0.78
N GLU A 122 15.72 -1.96 -0.33
CA GLU A 122 16.36 -3.20 -0.80
C GLU A 122 15.52 -3.91 -1.87
N ASN A 123 14.29 -3.45 -2.09
CA ASN A 123 13.38 -3.99 -3.09
C ASN A 123 13.62 -3.42 -4.50
N TYR A 124 13.12 -4.16 -5.49
CA TYR A 124 13.24 -3.83 -6.91
C TYR A 124 11.89 -3.65 -7.62
N CYS A 125 10.90 -3.09 -6.91
CA CYS A 125 9.58 -2.79 -7.48
C CYS A 125 9.71 -1.97 -8.76
N ILE A 126 9.23 -2.49 -9.88
CA ILE A 126 9.44 -1.91 -11.22
C ILE A 126 8.83 -0.52 -11.40
N TYR A 127 7.81 -0.20 -10.60
CA TYR A 127 7.11 1.09 -10.63
C TYR A 127 7.64 2.11 -9.61
N CYS A 128 8.54 1.72 -8.71
CA CYS A 128 8.93 2.56 -7.58
C CYS A 128 10.26 3.28 -7.83
N GLY A 129 10.27 4.60 -7.66
CA GLY A 129 11.48 5.41 -7.76
C GLY A 129 12.57 5.03 -6.76
N PHE A 130 12.21 4.43 -5.61
CA PHE A 130 13.16 3.97 -4.59
C PHE A 130 13.76 2.59 -4.87
N ASN A 131 13.38 1.94 -5.96
CA ASN A 131 13.95 0.68 -6.40
C ASN A 131 15.48 0.64 -6.20
N CYS A 132 16.01 -0.46 -5.64
CA CYS A 132 17.43 -0.59 -5.28
C CYS A 132 18.38 -0.44 -6.48
N HIS A 133 17.92 -0.73 -7.70
CA HIS A 133 18.70 -0.58 -8.93
C HIS A 133 18.70 0.84 -9.49
N ASN A 134 17.81 1.72 -9.02
CA ASN A 134 17.76 3.10 -9.47
C ASN A 134 18.93 3.91 -8.88
N LYS A 135 19.64 4.61 -9.75
CA LYS A 135 20.77 5.51 -9.38
C LYS A 135 20.21 6.85 -8.91
N ILE A 136 19.59 6.87 -7.76
CA ILE A 136 19.08 8.09 -7.13
C ILE A 136 19.93 8.48 -5.92
N LYS A 137 19.89 9.75 -5.53
CA LYS A 137 20.48 10.20 -4.27
C LYS A 137 19.71 9.57 -3.11
N ARG A 138 20.38 8.73 -2.33
CA ARG A 138 19.82 8.16 -1.10
C ARG A 138 20.01 9.13 0.06
N ALA A 139 18.96 9.26 0.87
CA ALA A 139 18.95 10.13 2.03
C ALA A 139 18.17 9.48 3.18
N LYS A 140 18.53 9.89 4.39
CA LYS A 140 17.83 9.56 5.63
C LYS A 140 17.88 10.80 6.49
N LEU A 141 16.74 11.31 6.91
CA LEU A 141 16.64 12.49 7.76
C LEU A 141 17.05 12.14 9.19
N ASN A 142 17.74 13.05 9.85
CA ASN A 142 17.95 12.96 11.30
C ASN A 142 16.73 13.53 12.06
N ALA A 143 16.70 13.39 13.38
CA ALA A 143 15.56 13.80 14.20
C ALA A 143 15.23 15.31 14.08
N GLN A 144 16.25 16.17 13.96
CA GLN A 144 16.06 17.59 13.79
C GLN A 144 15.46 17.93 12.42
N GLU A 145 15.98 17.33 11.35
CA GLU A 145 15.44 17.48 9.99
C GLU A 145 13.98 16.99 9.90
N ILE A 146 13.65 15.87 10.55
CA ILE A 146 12.28 15.36 10.64
C ILE A 146 11.38 16.39 11.35
N GLU A 147 11.83 16.95 12.47
CA GLU A 147 11.06 17.92 13.23
C GLU A 147 10.83 19.22 12.44
N GLU A 148 11.84 19.75 11.77
CA GLU A 148 11.76 20.96 10.93
C GLU A 148 10.76 20.77 9.77
N GLU A 149 10.80 19.62 9.09
CA GLU A 149 9.84 19.28 8.02
C GLU A 149 8.41 19.13 8.55
N MET A 150 8.22 18.42 9.67
CA MET A 150 6.90 18.23 10.29
C MET A 150 6.31 19.56 10.78
N GLU A 151 7.12 20.43 11.36
CA GLU A 151 6.68 21.78 11.74
C GLU A 151 6.27 22.61 10.52
N ALA A 152 7.03 22.53 9.42
CA ALA A 152 6.71 23.23 8.18
C ALA A 152 5.37 22.73 7.60
N ILE A 153 5.14 21.43 7.61
CA ILE A 153 3.86 20.82 7.16
C ILE A 153 2.71 21.27 8.08
N ALA A 154 2.89 21.22 9.39
CA ALA A 154 1.86 21.59 10.35
C ALA A 154 1.41 23.06 10.21
N ARG A 155 2.30 23.97 9.79
CA ARG A 155 1.95 25.37 9.49
C ARG A 155 0.94 25.51 8.34
N SER A 156 0.79 24.50 7.48
CA SER A 156 -0.26 24.46 6.45
C SER A 156 -1.68 24.23 7.00
N GLY A 157 -1.80 23.84 8.28
CA GLY A 157 -3.08 23.52 8.93
C GLY A 157 -3.50 22.06 8.78
N LEU A 158 -2.71 21.20 8.11
CA LEU A 158 -2.95 19.76 8.04
C LEU A 158 -2.85 19.13 9.42
N GLN A 159 -3.76 18.20 9.72
CA GLN A 159 -3.85 17.53 11.02
C GLN A 159 -3.41 16.06 10.95
N GLU A 160 -3.17 15.57 9.76
CA GLU A 160 -2.80 14.18 9.48
C GLU A 160 -1.51 14.13 8.68
N ILE A 161 -0.62 13.20 9.05
CA ILE A 161 0.65 12.94 8.39
C ILE A 161 0.78 11.46 8.05
N LEU A 162 1.35 11.14 6.89
CA LEU A 162 1.72 9.79 6.51
C LEU A 162 3.24 9.70 6.43
N ILE A 163 3.85 8.92 7.33
CA ILE A 163 5.30 8.72 7.38
C ILE A 163 5.67 7.55 6.48
N LEU A 164 6.56 7.80 5.51
CA LEU A 164 7.01 6.79 4.55
C LEU A 164 8.51 6.52 4.67
N THR A 165 8.86 5.25 4.45
CA THR A 165 10.25 4.83 4.23
C THR A 165 10.35 3.87 3.05
N GLY A 166 11.55 3.76 2.48
CA GLY A 166 11.88 2.56 1.71
C GLY A 166 12.02 1.35 2.64
N GLU A 167 12.01 0.15 2.06
CA GLU A 167 12.17 -1.10 2.80
C GLU A 167 13.65 -1.39 3.02
N SER A 168 14.18 -0.99 4.16
CA SER A 168 15.52 -1.34 4.66
C SER A 168 15.52 -1.30 6.18
N LYS A 169 15.41 -2.46 6.83
CA LYS A 169 15.47 -2.56 8.30
C LYS A 169 16.75 -1.95 8.87
N LYS A 170 17.85 -2.03 8.14
CA LYS A 170 19.15 -1.46 8.53
C LYS A 170 19.12 0.07 8.55
N MET A 171 18.52 0.70 7.56
CA MET A 171 18.52 2.16 7.41
C MET A 171 17.32 2.81 8.10
N SER A 172 16.19 2.14 8.11
CA SER A 172 14.94 2.59 8.70
C SER A 172 14.48 1.58 9.75
N SER A 173 15.23 1.49 10.86
CA SER A 173 14.87 0.56 11.94
C SER A 173 13.54 0.95 12.60
N VAL A 174 12.95 0.03 13.32
CA VAL A 174 11.67 0.25 14.04
C VAL A 174 11.81 1.39 15.04
N GLU A 175 12.96 1.51 15.71
CA GLU A 175 13.24 2.60 16.66
C GLU A 175 13.32 3.96 15.96
N TYR A 176 13.93 4.01 14.78
CA TYR A 176 14.00 5.23 13.98
C TYR A 176 12.60 5.70 13.53
N ILE A 177 11.76 4.77 13.06
CA ILE A 177 10.37 5.05 12.69
C ILE A 177 9.58 5.48 13.94
N GLY A 178 9.78 4.81 15.07
CA GLY A 178 9.16 5.15 16.35
C GLY A 178 9.53 6.56 16.83
N GLU A 179 10.78 6.98 16.65
CA GLU A 179 11.19 8.35 16.99
C GLU A 179 10.50 9.38 16.08
N ALA A 180 10.38 9.10 14.78
CA ALA A 180 9.61 9.96 13.88
C ALA A 180 8.13 10.05 14.28
N CYS A 181 7.51 8.95 14.73
CA CYS A 181 6.14 8.97 15.26
C CYS A 181 6.00 9.88 16.49
N LYS A 182 6.95 9.82 17.43
CA LYS A 182 6.94 10.69 18.63
C LYS A 182 7.07 12.16 18.25
N ILE A 183 7.92 12.48 17.28
CA ILE A 183 8.05 13.84 16.76
C ILE A 183 6.73 14.28 16.11
N ALA A 184 6.15 13.43 15.25
CA ALA A 184 4.89 13.72 14.55
C ALA A 184 3.75 14.02 15.52
N ARG A 185 3.67 13.31 16.66
CA ARG A 185 2.63 13.53 17.68
C ARG A 185 2.65 14.90 18.32
N LYS A 186 3.73 15.65 18.23
CA LYS A 186 3.77 17.05 18.70
C LYS A 186 2.92 17.96 17.81
N TYR A 187 2.73 17.61 16.56
CA TYR A 187 2.19 18.46 15.51
C TYR A 187 0.86 17.95 14.91
N PHE A 188 0.67 16.63 14.85
CA PHE A 188 -0.45 16.01 14.14
C PHE A 188 -1.33 15.18 15.06
N LYS A 189 -2.64 15.19 14.76
CA LYS A 189 -3.65 14.38 15.49
C LYS A 189 -3.64 12.93 15.04
N VAL A 190 -3.37 12.70 13.74
CA VAL A 190 -3.33 11.36 13.15
C VAL A 190 -1.97 11.15 12.50
N VAL A 191 -1.34 10.02 12.84
CA VAL A 191 -0.05 9.59 12.31
C VAL A 191 -0.21 8.24 11.65
N GLY A 192 -0.22 8.23 10.33
CA GLY A 192 -0.21 7.03 9.49
C GLY A 192 1.21 6.62 9.13
N LEU A 193 1.40 5.34 8.87
CA LEU A 193 2.65 4.76 8.41
C LEU A 193 2.47 4.06 7.07
N GLU A 194 3.43 4.25 6.17
CA GLU A 194 3.59 3.43 4.97
C GLU A 194 5.03 2.92 4.95
N VAL A 195 5.22 1.77 5.56
CA VAL A 195 6.52 1.18 5.86
C VAL A 195 6.51 -0.32 5.52
N TYR A 196 7.67 -0.95 5.56
CA TYR A 196 7.81 -2.39 5.32
C TYR A 196 7.04 -3.22 6.38
N PRO A 197 6.66 -4.49 6.06
CA PRO A 197 6.00 -5.39 7.01
C PRO A 197 6.87 -5.68 8.23
N MET A 198 6.23 -5.72 9.38
CA MET A 198 6.85 -5.89 10.70
C MET A 198 6.10 -6.95 11.50
N ASN A 199 6.71 -7.43 12.57
CA ASN A 199 6.07 -8.32 13.52
C ASN A 199 5.07 -7.58 14.42
N SER A 200 4.17 -8.31 15.07
CA SER A 200 3.12 -7.72 15.91
C SER A 200 3.65 -6.90 17.07
N ASP A 201 4.76 -7.30 17.68
CA ASP A 201 5.42 -6.57 18.76
C ASP A 201 6.07 -5.26 18.27
N GLU A 202 6.64 -5.25 17.05
CA GLU A 202 7.17 -4.07 16.39
C GLU A 202 6.04 -3.06 16.11
N TYR A 203 4.89 -3.50 15.57
CA TYR A 203 3.71 -2.64 15.40
C TYR A 203 3.16 -2.13 16.74
N ALA A 204 3.13 -2.97 17.77
CA ALA A 204 2.71 -2.55 19.12
C ALA A 204 3.65 -1.47 19.69
N TYR A 205 4.95 -1.55 19.42
CA TYR A 205 5.91 -0.52 19.77
C TYR A 205 5.63 0.80 19.02
N LEU A 206 5.42 0.74 17.70
CA LEU A 206 5.12 1.93 16.88
C LEU A 206 3.82 2.61 17.30
N HIS A 207 2.79 1.81 17.67
CA HIS A 207 1.56 2.35 18.22
C HIS A 207 1.81 3.10 19.55
N LYS A 208 2.61 2.55 20.45
CA LYS A 208 3.03 3.25 21.68
C LYS A 208 3.82 4.52 21.40
N CYS A 209 4.55 4.58 20.29
CA CYS A 209 5.25 5.78 19.85
C CYS A 209 4.33 6.82 19.20
N GLY A 210 3.07 6.48 18.93
CA GLY A 210 2.07 7.39 18.42
C GLY A 210 1.53 7.10 17.02
N ALA A 211 1.86 5.97 16.40
CA ALA A 211 1.23 5.58 15.15
C ALA A 211 -0.23 5.14 15.35
N ASP A 212 -1.14 5.62 14.50
CA ASP A 212 -2.56 5.28 14.55
C ASP A 212 -2.94 4.22 13.52
N SER A 213 -2.27 4.20 12.38
CA SER A 213 -2.59 3.31 11.27
C SER A 213 -1.35 2.94 10.47
N VAL A 214 -1.45 1.82 9.75
CA VAL A 214 -0.45 1.35 8.81
C VAL A 214 -1.13 1.11 7.47
N SER A 215 -0.52 1.57 6.39
CA SER A 215 -1.04 1.51 5.04
C SER A 215 -0.02 0.89 4.10
N TYR A 216 -0.48 0.14 3.10
CA TYR A 216 0.34 -0.40 1.99
C TYR A 216 1.56 -1.24 2.36
N THR A 217 1.62 -1.82 3.55
CA THR A 217 2.78 -2.60 4.01
C THR A 217 3.06 -3.86 3.21
N HIS A 218 2.09 -4.33 2.42
CA HIS A 218 2.19 -5.56 1.62
C HIS A 218 2.34 -5.32 0.12
N LEU A 219 2.35 -4.06 -0.36
CA LEU A 219 2.64 -3.75 -1.77
C LEU A 219 4.14 -3.89 -2.04
N ARG A 220 4.51 -4.88 -2.83
CA ARG A 220 5.90 -5.22 -3.12
C ARG A 220 6.16 -5.38 -4.63
N ALA A 221 7.37 -5.77 -4.98
CA ALA A 221 7.91 -5.84 -6.34
C ALA A 221 7.04 -6.58 -7.38
N HIS A 222 6.12 -7.45 -6.95
CA HIS A 222 5.36 -8.33 -7.84
C HIS A 222 3.88 -7.97 -7.96
N GLU A 223 3.42 -6.96 -7.28
CA GLU A 223 2.00 -6.61 -7.21
C GLU A 223 1.62 -5.58 -8.27
N THR A 224 2.10 -5.76 -9.48
CA THR A 224 1.63 -5.01 -10.64
C THR A 224 0.81 -5.93 -11.54
N LEU A 225 -0.18 -5.35 -12.24
CA LEU A 225 -1.01 -6.07 -13.22
C LEU A 225 -0.20 -6.85 -14.28
N ALA A 226 1.07 -6.49 -14.49
CA ALA A 226 1.96 -7.19 -15.41
C ALA A 226 2.53 -8.50 -14.83
N ASN A 227 2.29 -8.79 -13.56
CA ASN A 227 2.84 -9.95 -12.84
C ASN A 227 1.76 -10.83 -12.22
N LEU A 228 0.48 -10.51 -12.44
CA LEU A 228 -0.68 -11.32 -12.07
C LEU A 228 -1.05 -12.28 -13.19
#